data_87d5af06d1dccbe24adee9b48eff3e71
#
_entry.id   87d5af06d1dccbe24adee9b48eff3e71
#
_cell.length_a   1.000
_cell.length_b   1.000
_cell.length_c   1.000
_cell.angle_alpha   90.00
_cell.angle_beta   90.00
_cell.angle_gamma   90.00
#
_symmetry.space_group_name_H-M   'P 1'
#
loop_
_entity.id
_entity.type
_entity.pdbx_description
1 polymer ?
#
loop_
_entity_poly.entity_id
_entity_poly.type
_entity_poly.pdbx_seq_one_letter_code
_entity_poly.pdbx_strand_id
1 'polypeptide(L)'
;MQRRTALLGSLITLAAGTSARADTPVDLQLVLAVDVSRSIDEVEAELQRRGYIEALTNNRVIDAILSGEHKRIAVCYTEWAGTHYQMVVIDWTLIDSAGAARRFADKLAEAPRTSQSWTAVGAALAFAGQRFDNSGYSSRRHVIDISGDGRTNDGPPAEMIRDKLVAQGIVINGLPVMMNRTNFGRPPDTGLDKYYEENVTGGSGSFVISAVNFEDFGRAVRTKLIREISARDASRLAPA
;
A
#
# COMPACT_ATOMS: atom_id res chain seq x y z
N MET A 1 47.98 -29.72 -58.92
CA MET A 1 46.78 -28.81 -58.87
C MET A 1 45.83 -29.36 -57.81
N GLN A 2 45.88 -28.75 -56.59
CA GLN A 2 44.96 -29.13 -55.50
C GLN A 2 43.93 -28.02 -55.34
N ARG A 3 42.65 -28.33 -55.51
CA ARG A 3 41.54 -27.41 -55.28
C ARG A 3 41.18 -27.45 -53.79
N ARG A 4 41.31 -26.29 -53.10
CA ARG A 4 40.81 -26.12 -51.75
C ARG A 4 39.37 -25.63 -51.79
N THR A 5 38.47 -26.45 -51.28
CA THR A 5 37.04 -26.12 -51.10
C THR A 5 36.93 -25.40 -49.72
N ALA A 6 36.50 -24.14 -49.72
CA ALA A 6 36.19 -23.40 -48.52
C ALA A 6 34.71 -23.62 -48.13
N LEU A 7 34.48 -24.21 -46.98
CA LEU A 7 33.13 -24.31 -46.36
C LEU A 7 32.87 -23.00 -45.60
N LEU A 8 31.92 -22.20 -46.08
CA LEU A 8 31.34 -21.10 -45.32
C LEU A 8 30.27 -21.67 -44.35
N GLY A 9 30.59 -21.67 -43.05
CA GLY A 9 29.63 -21.98 -42.02
C GLY A 9 28.82 -20.72 -41.68
N SER A 10 27.51 -20.71 -42.00
CA SER A 10 26.59 -19.65 -41.53
C SER A 10 26.24 -19.85 -40.08
N LEU A 11 26.68 -18.93 -39.24
CA LEU A 11 26.27 -18.84 -37.84
C LEU A 11 24.86 -18.22 -37.80
N ILE A 12 23.83 -19.01 -37.49
CA ILE A 12 22.49 -18.52 -37.19
C ILE A 12 22.46 -18.12 -35.73
N THR A 13 22.52 -16.81 -35.45
CA THR A 13 22.33 -16.26 -34.11
C THR A 13 20.83 -16.28 -33.81
N LEU A 14 20.36 -17.21 -32.98
CA LEU A 14 19.02 -17.18 -32.42
C LEU A 14 18.96 -16.05 -31.38
N ALA A 15 18.38 -14.91 -31.75
CA ALA A 15 18.00 -13.87 -30.80
C ALA A 15 16.77 -14.39 -30.03
N ALA A 16 17.00 -14.84 -28.77
CA ALA A 16 15.92 -15.11 -27.83
C ALA A 16 15.32 -13.75 -27.43
N GLY A 17 14.27 -13.34 -28.13
CA GLY A 17 13.47 -12.19 -27.74
C GLY A 17 12.78 -12.49 -26.42
N THR A 18 13.24 -11.88 -25.33
CA THR A 18 12.47 -11.80 -24.08
C THR A 18 11.22 -10.98 -24.36
N SER A 19 10.09 -11.66 -24.54
CA SER A 19 8.77 -11.03 -24.66
C SER A 19 8.52 -10.33 -23.29
N ALA A 20 8.72 -9.01 -23.21
CA ALA A 20 8.29 -8.24 -22.06
C ALA A 20 6.77 -8.42 -21.93
N ARG A 21 6.33 -9.08 -20.86
CA ARG A 21 4.92 -9.23 -20.56
C ARG A 21 4.37 -7.84 -20.29
N ALA A 22 3.35 -7.43 -21.06
CA ALA A 22 2.71 -6.15 -20.84
C ALA A 22 2.04 -6.14 -19.45
N ASP A 23 2.20 -5.03 -18.73
CA ASP A 23 1.58 -4.85 -17.43
C ASP A 23 0.05 -4.93 -17.52
N THR A 24 -0.56 -5.54 -16.52
CA THR A 24 -2.02 -5.67 -16.45
C THR A 24 -2.64 -4.31 -16.05
N PRO A 25 -3.52 -3.70 -16.90
CA PRO A 25 -4.15 -2.43 -16.54
C PRO A 25 -5.14 -2.61 -15.40
N VAL A 26 -5.09 -1.70 -14.42
CA VAL A 26 -5.98 -1.64 -13.25
C VAL A 26 -6.41 -0.20 -12.97
N ASP A 27 -7.53 -0.01 -12.25
CA ASP A 27 -8.02 1.33 -11.90
C ASP A 27 -7.18 2.00 -10.81
N LEU A 28 -6.52 1.21 -9.97
CA LEU A 28 -5.73 1.66 -8.84
C LEU A 28 -4.67 0.62 -8.49
N GLN A 29 -3.45 1.07 -8.24
CA GLN A 29 -2.44 0.34 -7.47
C GLN A 29 -2.44 0.88 -6.05
N LEU A 30 -2.70 0.02 -5.06
CA LEU A 30 -2.85 0.37 -3.65
C LEU A 30 -1.86 -0.41 -2.79
N VAL A 31 -0.98 0.30 -2.09
CA VAL A 31 -0.13 -0.28 -1.04
C VAL A 31 -0.77 0.01 0.31
N LEU A 32 -1.11 -1.03 1.06
CA LEU A 32 -1.53 -0.97 2.46
C LEU A 32 -0.28 -1.10 3.31
N ALA A 33 0.16 0.00 3.94
CA ALA A 33 1.35 0.05 4.79
C ALA A 33 0.92 0.10 6.26
N VAL A 34 1.07 -1.01 6.98
CA VAL A 34 0.44 -1.24 8.28
C VAL A 34 1.49 -1.29 9.39
N ASP A 35 1.32 -0.45 10.40
CA ASP A 35 2.18 -0.40 11.59
C ASP A 35 2.02 -1.68 12.44
N VAL A 36 3.16 -2.29 12.78
CA VAL A 36 3.24 -3.41 13.72
C VAL A 36 4.24 -3.09 14.85
N SER A 37 4.40 -1.82 15.17
CA SER A 37 5.25 -1.37 16.28
C SER A 37 4.70 -1.83 17.63
N ARG A 38 5.59 -1.94 18.62
CA ARG A 38 5.26 -2.47 19.97
C ARG A 38 4.24 -1.67 20.75
N SER A 39 3.90 -0.46 20.33
CA SER A 39 2.80 0.32 20.89
C SER A 39 1.46 -0.37 20.72
N ILE A 40 1.32 -1.20 19.67
CA ILE A 40 0.14 -1.99 19.35
C ILE A 40 0.25 -3.33 20.09
N ASP A 41 -0.64 -3.58 21.03
CA ASP A 41 -0.69 -4.85 21.75
C ASP A 41 -1.32 -5.98 20.91
N GLU A 42 -1.33 -7.21 21.45
CA GLU A 42 -1.80 -8.38 20.70
C GLU A 42 -3.30 -8.28 20.35
N VAL A 43 -4.11 -7.74 21.25
CA VAL A 43 -5.56 -7.55 21.01
C VAL A 43 -5.80 -6.49 19.95
N GLU A 44 -5.06 -5.40 20.01
CA GLU A 44 -5.12 -4.30 19.04
C GLU A 44 -4.64 -4.76 17.65
N ALA A 45 -3.57 -5.55 17.59
CA ALA A 45 -3.09 -6.15 16.34
C ALA A 45 -4.12 -7.11 15.73
N GLU A 46 -4.88 -7.84 16.57
CA GLU A 46 -6.02 -8.67 16.12
C GLU A 46 -7.12 -7.80 15.51
N LEU A 47 -7.53 -6.74 16.21
CA LEU A 47 -8.56 -5.80 15.75
C LEU A 47 -8.16 -5.12 14.45
N GLN A 48 -6.89 -4.72 14.33
CA GLN A 48 -6.33 -4.10 13.13
C GLN A 48 -6.41 -5.07 11.93
N ARG A 49 -5.90 -6.28 12.08
CA ARG A 49 -5.91 -7.29 11.02
C ARG A 49 -7.33 -7.68 10.60
N ARG A 50 -8.21 -7.91 11.57
CA ARG A 50 -9.62 -8.20 11.33
C ARG A 50 -10.31 -7.04 10.61
N GLY A 51 -9.97 -5.79 10.96
CA GLY A 51 -10.51 -4.62 10.30
C GLY A 51 -10.18 -4.57 8.81
N TYR A 52 -8.95 -4.90 8.39
CA TYR A 52 -8.60 -5.02 6.97
C TYR A 52 -9.34 -6.18 6.28
N ILE A 53 -9.41 -7.36 6.91
CA ILE A 53 -10.11 -8.54 6.38
C ILE A 53 -11.59 -8.22 6.11
N GLU A 54 -12.28 -7.64 7.10
CA GLU A 54 -13.69 -7.28 7.00
C GLU A 54 -13.92 -6.16 5.96
N ALA A 55 -13.04 -5.16 5.92
CA ALA A 55 -13.16 -4.06 4.97
C ALA A 55 -12.98 -4.53 3.53
N LEU A 56 -11.95 -5.32 3.25
CA LEU A 56 -11.66 -5.83 1.89
C LEU A 56 -12.75 -6.78 1.37
N THR A 57 -13.44 -7.50 2.25
CA THR A 57 -14.55 -8.40 1.88
C THR A 57 -15.93 -7.74 1.97
N ASN A 58 -16.00 -6.46 2.32
CA ASN A 58 -17.26 -5.72 2.41
C ASN A 58 -17.86 -5.45 1.03
N ASN A 59 -19.17 -5.69 0.87
CA ASN A 59 -19.85 -5.49 -0.41
C ASN A 59 -19.67 -4.08 -0.99
N ARG A 60 -19.70 -3.02 -0.16
CA ARG A 60 -19.52 -1.65 -0.64
C ARG A 60 -18.11 -1.41 -1.19
N VAL A 61 -17.09 -2.05 -0.63
CA VAL A 61 -15.71 -1.99 -1.15
C VAL A 61 -15.63 -2.75 -2.48
N ILE A 62 -16.23 -3.94 -2.55
CA ILE A 62 -16.31 -4.72 -3.78
C ILE A 62 -17.05 -3.95 -4.89
N ASP A 63 -18.20 -3.35 -4.57
CA ASP A 63 -18.98 -2.53 -5.52
C ASP A 63 -18.16 -1.33 -6.01
N ALA A 64 -17.41 -0.68 -5.13
CA ALA A 64 -16.51 0.41 -5.52
C ALA A 64 -15.43 -0.07 -6.49
N ILE A 65 -14.79 -1.22 -6.25
CA ILE A 65 -13.80 -1.82 -7.16
C ILE A 65 -14.43 -2.11 -8.53
N LEU A 66 -15.60 -2.74 -8.55
CA LEU A 66 -16.27 -3.17 -9.78
C LEU A 66 -16.92 -2.01 -10.55
N SER A 67 -17.03 -0.82 -9.95
CA SER A 67 -17.52 0.39 -10.62
C SER A 67 -16.47 1.13 -11.46
N GLY A 68 -15.19 0.76 -11.34
CA GLY A 68 -14.10 1.36 -12.09
C GLY A 68 -14.12 1.01 -13.60
N GLU A 69 -13.27 1.64 -14.38
CA GLU A 69 -13.15 1.43 -15.84
C GLU A 69 -12.67 0.00 -16.14
N HIS A 70 -11.63 -0.44 -15.42
CA HIS A 70 -11.08 -1.80 -15.55
C HIS A 70 -11.76 -2.81 -14.62
N LYS A 71 -12.63 -2.34 -13.71
CA LYS A 71 -13.37 -3.14 -12.72
C LYS A 71 -12.44 -4.00 -11.85
N ARG A 72 -11.24 -3.50 -11.57
CA ARG A 72 -10.21 -4.20 -10.80
C ARG A 72 -9.17 -3.24 -10.27
N ILE A 73 -8.57 -3.63 -9.14
CA ILE A 73 -7.43 -2.94 -8.53
C ILE A 73 -6.31 -3.94 -8.25
N ALA A 74 -5.10 -3.46 -8.09
CA ALA A 74 -3.99 -4.24 -7.56
C ALA A 74 -3.68 -3.77 -6.14
N VAL A 75 -3.56 -4.71 -5.20
CA VAL A 75 -3.31 -4.43 -3.78
C VAL A 75 -2.06 -5.17 -3.33
N CYS A 76 -1.18 -4.47 -2.61
CA CYS A 76 -0.03 -5.00 -1.90
C CYS A 76 -0.18 -4.69 -0.40
N TYR A 77 0.03 -5.66 0.48
CA TYR A 77 -0.03 -5.46 1.93
C TYR A 77 1.36 -5.58 2.53
N THR A 78 1.79 -4.53 3.20
CA THR A 78 3.09 -4.45 3.85
C THR A 78 2.95 -4.15 5.33
N GLU A 79 3.86 -4.68 6.15
CA GLU A 79 3.98 -4.36 7.57
C GLU A 79 5.28 -3.61 7.81
N TRP A 80 5.24 -2.64 8.74
CA TRP A 80 6.38 -1.81 9.06
C TRP A 80 6.46 -1.47 10.56
N ALA A 81 7.67 -1.17 11.04
CA ALA A 81 7.92 -0.65 12.39
C ALA A 81 9.12 0.31 12.36
N GLY A 82 10.25 -0.01 12.99
CA GLY A 82 11.49 0.75 12.89
C GLY A 82 12.14 0.66 11.49
N THR A 83 13.24 1.39 11.28
CA THR A 83 13.95 1.46 9.99
C THR A 83 14.40 0.11 9.44
N HIS A 84 14.61 -0.87 10.30
CA HIS A 84 15.08 -2.21 9.93
C HIS A 84 13.97 -3.24 9.69
N TYR A 85 12.71 -2.82 9.85
CA TYR A 85 11.58 -3.72 9.67
C TYR A 85 10.56 -3.16 8.70
N GLN A 86 10.68 -3.60 7.46
CA GLN A 86 9.76 -3.32 6.36
C GLN A 86 9.54 -4.64 5.62
N MET A 87 8.33 -5.16 5.60
CA MET A 87 8.04 -6.50 5.06
C MET A 87 6.84 -6.49 4.11
N VAL A 88 6.97 -7.17 2.98
CA VAL A 88 5.81 -7.53 2.15
C VAL A 88 5.19 -8.80 2.75
N VAL A 89 3.96 -8.69 3.25
CA VAL A 89 3.18 -9.82 3.77
C VAL A 89 2.39 -10.49 2.66
N ILE A 90 1.74 -9.67 1.81
CA ILE A 90 1.07 -10.15 0.60
C ILE A 90 1.50 -9.26 -0.56
N ASP A 91 2.18 -9.87 -1.52
CA ASP A 91 2.63 -9.18 -2.72
C ASP A 91 1.46 -8.81 -3.64
N TRP A 92 1.72 -8.01 -4.65
CA TRP A 92 0.74 -7.50 -5.58
C TRP A 92 -0.26 -8.58 -6.01
N THR A 93 -1.51 -8.33 -5.69
CA THR A 93 -2.62 -9.25 -5.95
C THR A 93 -3.74 -8.49 -6.63
N LEU A 94 -4.23 -9.06 -7.73
CA LEU A 94 -5.37 -8.54 -8.46
C LEU A 94 -6.67 -8.82 -7.71
N ILE A 95 -7.46 -7.77 -7.48
CA ILE A 95 -8.81 -7.85 -6.92
C ILE A 95 -9.80 -7.38 -7.99
N ASP A 96 -10.47 -8.34 -8.62
CA ASP A 96 -11.43 -8.17 -9.72
C ASP A 96 -12.81 -8.78 -9.41
N SER A 97 -12.96 -9.34 -8.23
CA SER A 97 -14.18 -10.02 -7.81
C SER A 97 -14.22 -10.20 -6.30
N ALA A 98 -15.41 -10.47 -5.74
CA ALA A 98 -15.57 -10.83 -4.33
C ALA A 98 -14.76 -12.09 -3.97
N GLY A 99 -14.63 -13.05 -4.90
CA GLY A 99 -13.80 -14.24 -4.71
C GLY A 99 -12.31 -13.93 -4.59
N ALA A 100 -11.79 -12.98 -5.40
CA ALA A 100 -10.40 -12.53 -5.31
C ALA A 100 -10.14 -11.79 -3.98
N ALA A 101 -11.06 -10.91 -3.57
CA ALA A 101 -10.99 -10.23 -2.29
C ALA A 101 -11.00 -11.20 -1.11
N ARG A 102 -11.85 -12.24 -1.16
CA ARG A 102 -11.89 -13.29 -0.14
C ARG A 102 -10.56 -14.02 -0.04
N ARG A 103 -9.99 -14.47 -1.18
CA ARG A 103 -8.68 -15.14 -1.18
C ARG A 103 -7.56 -14.27 -0.62
N PHE A 104 -7.60 -12.96 -0.88
CA PHE A 104 -6.65 -12.01 -0.28
C PHE A 104 -6.82 -11.94 1.23
N ALA A 105 -8.06 -11.82 1.70
CA ALA A 105 -8.41 -11.78 3.12
C ALA A 105 -8.02 -13.07 3.86
N ASP A 106 -8.24 -14.24 3.24
CA ASP A 106 -7.86 -15.54 3.80
C ASP A 106 -6.33 -15.64 3.97
N LYS A 107 -5.54 -15.23 2.95
CA LYS A 107 -4.08 -15.14 3.05
C LYS A 107 -3.63 -14.21 4.17
N LEU A 108 -4.31 -13.07 4.35
CA LEU A 108 -3.99 -12.13 5.41
C LEU A 108 -4.32 -12.71 6.79
N ALA A 109 -5.41 -13.48 6.92
CA ALA A 109 -5.77 -14.16 8.17
C ALA A 109 -4.74 -15.23 8.57
N GLU A 110 -4.16 -15.93 7.60
CA GLU A 110 -3.16 -16.98 7.80
C GLU A 110 -1.74 -16.45 8.01
N ALA A 111 -1.46 -15.20 7.63
CA ALA A 111 -0.12 -14.62 7.73
C ALA A 111 0.33 -14.53 9.20
N PRO A 112 1.60 -14.88 9.51
CA PRO A 112 2.13 -14.75 10.86
C PRO A 112 2.07 -13.30 11.32
N ARG A 113 1.88 -13.10 12.61
CA ARG A 113 1.93 -11.77 13.22
C ARG A 113 3.31 -11.51 13.79
N THR A 114 3.72 -10.26 13.70
CA THR A 114 4.96 -9.79 14.31
C THR A 114 4.67 -8.53 15.13
N SER A 115 5.56 -8.26 16.09
CA SER A 115 5.60 -6.98 16.80
C SER A 115 7.06 -6.56 16.89
N GLN A 116 7.37 -5.35 16.46
CA GLN A 116 8.73 -4.84 16.33
C GLN A 116 8.90 -3.50 17.03
N SER A 117 10.14 -3.16 17.37
CA SER A 117 10.43 -1.88 18.05
C SER A 117 10.48 -0.72 17.07
N TRP A 118 10.20 0.48 17.59
CA TRP A 118 10.28 1.76 16.92
C TRP A 118 9.18 2.00 15.88
N THR A 119 9.05 3.27 15.47
CA THR A 119 8.04 3.76 14.52
C THR A 119 8.73 4.65 13.49
N ALA A 120 8.99 4.11 12.29
CA ALA A 120 9.74 4.77 11.24
C ALA A 120 8.83 5.08 10.03
N VAL A 121 7.91 6.04 10.18
CA VAL A 121 6.91 6.40 9.15
C VAL A 121 7.59 6.75 7.82
N GLY A 122 8.69 7.53 7.85
CA GLY A 122 9.42 7.87 6.62
C GLY A 122 10.04 6.66 5.92
N ALA A 123 10.56 5.67 6.67
CA ALA A 123 11.09 4.44 6.09
C ALA A 123 9.95 3.57 5.50
N ALA A 124 8.79 3.52 6.18
CA ALA A 124 7.60 2.84 5.69
C ALA A 124 7.11 3.43 4.35
N LEU A 125 7.05 4.77 4.25
CA LEU A 125 6.70 5.46 3.01
C LEU A 125 7.70 5.16 1.88
N ALA A 126 9.00 5.22 2.17
CA ALA A 126 10.04 4.92 1.17
C ALA A 126 9.93 3.48 0.65
N PHE A 127 9.72 2.51 1.55
CA PHE A 127 9.52 1.12 1.20
C PHE A 127 8.24 0.90 0.39
N ALA A 128 7.12 1.50 0.80
CA ALA A 128 5.84 1.41 0.09
C ALA A 128 5.94 2.02 -1.32
N GLY A 129 6.64 3.15 -1.47
CA GLY A 129 6.87 3.78 -2.77
C GLY A 129 7.61 2.88 -3.76
N GLN A 130 8.62 2.14 -3.30
CA GLN A 130 9.37 1.18 -4.13
C GLN A 130 8.52 0.00 -4.63
N ARG A 131 7.36 -0.27 -4.01
CA ARG A 131 6.49 -1.37 -4.45
C ARG A 131 5.87 -1.13 -5.81
N PHE A 132 5.72 0.12 -6.23
CA PHE A 132 5.17 0.43 -7.56
C PHE A 132 6.13 0.06 -8.69
N ASP A 133 7.43 -0.01 -8.42
CA ASP A 133 8.43 -0.40 -9.39
C ASP A 133 8.27 -1.89 -9.76
N ASN A 134 8.11 -2.18 -11.05
CA ASN A 134 7.99 -3.55 -11.59
C ASN A 134 6.86 -4.37 -10.94
N SER A 135 5.75 -3.75 -10.59
CA SER A 135 4.59 -4.40 -9.97
C SER A 135 3.90 -5.44 -10.87
N GLY A 136 4.09 -5.37 -12.19
CA GLY A 136 3.35 -6.15 -13.19
C GLY A 136 1.95 -5.61 -13.49
N TYR A 137 1.62 -4.43 -12.95
CA TYR A 137 0.36 -3.71 -13.16
C TYR A 137 0.63 -2.31 -13.68
N SER A 138 -0.30 -1.76 -14.46
CA SER A 138 -0.29 -0.37 -14.91
C SER A 138 -1.54 0.36 -14.43
N SER A 139 -1.36 1.54 -13.83
CA SER A 139 -2.45 2.41 -13.39
C SER A 139 -2.03 3.87 -13.49
N ARG A 140 -3.00 4.75 -13.68
CA ARG A 140 -2.79 6.19 -13.53
C ARG A 140 -2.80 6.64 -12.05
N ARG A 141 -3.21 5.75 -11.14
CA ARG A 141 -3.39 6.05 -9.73
C ARG A 141 -2.54 5.11 -8.87
N HIS A 142 -1.57 5.70 -8.21
CA HIS A 142 -0.71 5.04 -7.23
C HIS A 142 -1.03 5.62 -5.86
N VAL A 143 -1.49 4.79 -4.93
CA VAL A 143 -1.90 5.22 -3.60
C VAL A 143 -1.18 4.39 -2.54
N ILE A 144 -0.65 5.07 -1.54
CA ILE A 144 -0.18 4.48 -0.29
C ILE A 144 -1.22 4.79 0.78
N ASP A 145 -1.79 3.75 1.38
CA ASP A 145 -2.62 3.81 2.58
C ASP A 145 -1.72 3.46 3.78
N ILE A 146 -1.35 4.45 4.58
CA ILE A 146 -0.49 4.21 5.75
C ILE A 146 -1.29 4.35 7.04
N SER A 147 -1.22 3.32 7.90
CA SER A 147 -1.86 3.30 9.22
C SER A 147 -0.84 3.10 10.33
N GLY A 148 -1.07 3.75 11.48
CA GLY A 148 -0.24 3.59 12.68
C GLY A 148 -0.79 4.37 13.87
N ASP A 149 -0.28 4.08 15.07
CA ASP A 149 -0.71 4.65 16.34
C ASP A 149 0.30 5.64 16.95
N GLY A 150 1.35 6.02 16.19
CA GLY A 150 2.41 6.89 16.69
C GLY A 150 3.05 7.79 15.64
N ARG A 151 3.75 8.81 16.18
CA ARG A 151 4.64 9.66 15.38
C ARG A 151 5.94 8.94 15.10
N THR A 152 6.63 9.36 14.03
CA THR A 152 7.98 8.84 13.76
C THR A 152 8.91 9.12 14.95
N ASN A 153 9.63 8.07 15.35
CA ASN A 153 10.67 8.14 16.39
C ASN A 153 11.98 7.45 15.95
N ASP A 154 12.03 7.02 14.69
CA ASP A 154 13.19 6.38 14.06
C ASP A 154 13.22 6.73 12.56
N GLY A 155 14.42 6.73 11.98
CA GLY A 155 14.60 6.92 10.54
C GLY A 155 14.42 8.35 10.02
N PRO A 156 14.23 8.49 8.71
CA PRO A 156 14.10 9.79 8.07
C PRO A 156 12.76 10.47 8.41
N PRO A 157 12.72 11.81 8.42
CA PRO A 157 11.48 12.56 8.56
C PRO A 157 10.44 12.15 7.51
N ALA A 158 9.19 11.94 7.94
CA ALA A 158 8.12 11.47 7.08
C ALA A 158 7.83 12.45 5.93
N GLU A 159 7.80 13.76 6.23
CA GLU A 159 7.54 14.83 5.27
C GLU A 159 8.57 14.86 4.13
N MET A 160 9.82 14.57 4.42
CA MET A 160 10.87 14.54 3.40
C MET A 160 10.65 13.41 2.38
N ILE A 161 10.19 12.27 2.83
CA ILE A 161 9.91 11.12 1.96
C ILE A 161 8.58 11.32 1.24
N ARG A 162 7.54 11.78 1.96
CA ARG A 162 6.25 12.17 1.37
C ARG A 162 6.42 13.08 0.18
N ASP A 163 7.19 14.17 0.31
CA ASP A 163 7.36 15.16 -0.75
C ASP A 163 8.02 14.54 -2.00
N LYS A 164 8.97 13.63 -1.82
CA LYS A 164 9.59 12.89 -2.93
C LYS A 164 8.59 11.99 -3.67
N LEU A 165 7.73 11.29 -2.93
CA LEU A 165 6.73 10.40 -3.50
C LEU A 165 5.62 11.18 -4.21
N VAL A 166 5.18 12.29 -3.62
CA VAL A 166 4.20 13.19 -4.23
C VAL A 166 4.72 13.78 -5.55
N ALA A 167 6.00 14.14 -5.61
CA ALA A 167 6.63 14.59 -6.86
C ALA A 167 6.66 13.50 -7.95
N GLN A 168 6.52 12.22 -7.59
CA GLN A 168 6.37 11.09 -8.51
C GLN A 168 4.89 10.80 -8.88
N GLY A 169 3.95 11.61 -8.38
CA GLY A 169 2.52 11.41 -8.62
C GLY A 169 1.84 10.42 -7.69
N ILE A 170 2.51 9.96 -6.63
CA ILE A 170 1.94 9.05 -5.65
C ILE A 170 1.10 9.85 -4.65
N VAL A 171 -0.10 9.37 -4.35
CA VAL A 171 -0.99 9.92 -3.32
C VAL A 171 -0.81 9.11 -2.03
N ILE A 172 -0.68 9.81 -0.90
CA ILE A 172 -0.51 9.18 0.41
C ILE A 172 -1.68 9.58 1.30
N ASN A 173 -2.45 8.60 1.73
CA ASN A 173 -3.56 8.77 2.66
C ASN A 173 -3.22 8.17 4.03
N GLY A 174 -3.65 8.84 5.10
CA GLY A 174 -3.33 8.46 6.47
C GLY A 174 -4.52 7.82 7.21
N LEU A 175 -4.21 6.84 8.04
CA LEU A 175 -5.13 6.27 9.03
C LEU A 175 -4.45 6.25 10.40
N PRO A 176 -4.40 7.40 11.11
CA PRO A 176 -3.95 7.40 12.49
C PRO A 176 -4.97 6.70 13.41
N VAL A 177 -4.46 5.85 14.31
CA VAL A 177 -5.26 5.24 15.38
C VAL A 177 -5.05 6.02 16.65
N MET A 178 -6.12 6.70 17.09
CA MET A 178 -6.06 7.55 18.29
C MET A 178 -6.10 6.67 19.53
N MET A 179 -5.07 6.79 20.38
CA MET A 179 -4.98 6.02 21.61
C MET A 179 -5.50 6.88 22.77
N ASN A 180 -6.45 6.34 23.53
CA ASN A 180 -7.00 7.01 24.73
C ASN A 180 -6.32 6.55 26.03
N ARG A 181 -5.27 5.74 25.94
CA ARG A 181 -4.55 5.18 27.09
C ARG A 181 -3.08 5.60 27.09
N THR A 182 -2.50 5.60 28.29
CA THR A 182 -1.05 5.75 28.46
C THR A 182 -0.34 4.55 27.84
N ASN A 183 0.66 4.80 26.99
CA ASN A 183 1.46 3.77 26.37
C ASN A 183 2.93 3.91 26.77
N PHE A 184 3.53 2.88 27.37
CA PHE A 184 4.89 2.89 27.92
C PHE A 184 5.17 4.12 28.83
N GLY A 185 4.20 4.52 29.67
CA GLY A 185 4.32 5.68 30.57
C GLY A 185 4.18 7.05 29.89
N ARG A 186 3.89 7.10 28.60
CA ARG A 186 3.61 8.33 27.85
C ARG A 186 2.12 8.59 27.79
N PRO A 187 1.68 9.84 27.95
CA PRO A 187 0.27 10.20 27.79
C PRO A 187 -0.18 9.97 26.34
N PRO A 188 -1.51 9.82 26.10
CA PRO A 188 -2.07 9.75 24.77
C PRO A 188 -1.63 10.92 23.88
N ASP A 189 -1.30 10.63 22.60
CA ASP A 189 -1.05 11.67 21.61
C ASP A 189 -2.37 12.15 21.01
N THR A 190 -2.87 13.26 21.54
CA THR A 190 -4.14 13.88 21.09
C THR A 190 -4.03 14.62 19.75
N GLY A 191 -2.82 14.74 19.19
CA GLY A 191 -2.56 15.45 17.93
C GLY A 191 -2.00 14.56 16.83
N LEU A 192 -2.21 13.24 16.90
CA LEU A 192 -1.68 12.32 15.93
C LEU A 192 -2.34 12.49 14.55
N ASP A 193 -3.64 12.74 14.50
CA ASP A 193 -4.38 13.09 13.30
C ASP A 193 -3.78 14.29 12.57
N LYS A 194 -3.52 15.37 13.31
CA LYS A 194 -2.88 16.56 12.79
C LYS A 194 -1.44 16.31 12.32
N TYR A 195 -0.69 15.47 13.03
CA TYR A 195 0.64 15.05 12.60
C TYR A 195 0.58 14.31 11.23
N TYR A 196 -0.41 13.42 11.07
CA TYR A 196 -0.60 12.72 9.79
C TYR A 196 -0.98 13.70 8.67
N GLU A 197 -1.85 14.67 8.93
CA GLU A 197 -2.22 15.72 7.95
C GLU A 197 -1.03 16.57 7.53
N GLU A 198 -0.20 17.00 8.48
CA GLU A 198 0.88 17.94 8.21
C GLU A 198 2.16 17.27 7.67
N ASN A 199 2.48 16.04 8.12
CA ASN A 199 3.79 15.43 7.88
C ASN A 199 3.74 14.14 7.05
N VAL A 200 2.62 13.42 7.03
CA VAL A 200 2.56 12.07 6.44
C VAL A 200 1.79 12.05 5.13
N THR A 201 0.59 12.63 5.09
CA THR A 201 -0.25 12.62 3.90
C THR A 201 0.19 13.65 2.87
N GLY A 202 -0.10 13.38 1.60
CA GLY A 202 0.23 14.30 0.51
C GLY A 202 -0.23 13.78 -0.85
N GLY A 203 -0.14 14.67 -1.85
CA GLY A 203 -0.64 14.42 -3.20
C GLY A 203 -2.07 14.92 -3.41
N SER A 204 -2.48 14.99 -4.67
CA SER A 204 -3.78 15.54 -5.05
C SER A 204 -4.93 14.70 -4.49
N GLY A 205 -5.78 15.32 -3.67
CA GLY A 205 -6.93 14.66 -3.07
C GLY A 205 -6.60 13.75 -1.89
N SER A 206 -5.37 13.81 -1.37
CA SER A 206 -4.98 13.09 -0.15
C SER A 206 -5.86 13.48 1.04
N PHE A 207 -5.98 12.57 2.00
CA PHE A 207 -6.83 12.78 3.17
C PHE A 207 -6.40 11.91 4.36
N VAL A 208 -6.87 12.28 5.54
CA VAL A 208 -6.78 11.50 6.78
C VAL A 208 -8.17 10.99 7.17
N ILE A 209 -8.26 9.76 7.61
CA ILE A 209 -9.40 9.22 8.35
C ILE A 209 -8.87 8.60 9.63
N SER A 210 -9.24 9.17 10.77
CA SER A 210 -8.81 8.67 12.07
C SER A 210 -9.73 7.56 12.56
N ALA A 211 -9.14 6.51 13.15
CA ALA A 211 -9.83 5.60 14.03
C ALA A 211 -9.73 6.15 15.46
N VAL A 212 -10.87 6.26 16.17
CA VAL A 212 -10.87 6.80 17.53
C VAL A 212 -10.22 5.84 18.55
N ASN A 213 -10.11 4.58 18.18
CA ASN A 213 -9.40 3.49 18.87
C ASN A 213 -9.32 2.27 17.93
N PHE A 214 -8.75 1.15 18.41
CA PHE A 214 -8.65 -0.07 17.61
C PHE A 214 -10.01 -0.77 17.38
N GLU A 215 -11.00 -0.62 18.26
CA GLU A 215 -12.36 -1.13 18.04
C GLU A 215 -13.05 -0.44 16.86
N ASP A 216 -12.74 0.84 16.62
CA ASP A 216 -13.25 1.63 15.49
C ASP A 216 -12.47 1.40 14.19
N PHE A 217 -11.34 0.72 14.23
CA PHE A 217 -10.41 0.58 13.12
C PHE A 217 -11.08 0.01 11.85
N GLY A 218 -11.88 -1.04 11.98
CA GLY A 218 -12.59 -1.65 10.84
C GLY A 218 -13.54 -0.68 10.12
N ARG A 219 -14.23 0.21 10.87
CA ARG A 219 -15.04 1.28 10.28
C ARG A 219 -14.17 2.26 9.50
N ALA A 220 -13.07 2.71 10.11
CA ALA A 220 -12.17 3.68 9.52
C ALA A 220 -11.54 3.15 8.22
N VAL A 221 -10.99 1.93 8.24
CA VAL A 221 -10.42 1.26 7.04
C VAL A 221 -11.47 1.14 5.94
N ARG A 222 -12.67 0.64 6.25
CA ARG A 222 -13.73 0.50 5.24
C ARG A 222 -14.09 1.84 4.60
N THR A 223 -14.26 2.89 5.41
CA THR A 223 -14.57 4.23 4.91
C THR A 223 -13.45 4.76 4.02
N LYS A 224 -12.21 4.56 4.45
CA LYS A 224 -11.02 4.98 3.74
C LYS A 224 -10.87 4.27 2.39
N LEU A 225 -10.99 2.94 2.36
CA LEU A 225 -10.92 2.13 1.13
C LEU A 225 -12.00 2.54 0.12
N ILE A 226 -13.25 2.74 0.55
CA ILE A 226 -14.31 3.20 -0.34
C ILE A 226 -13.93 4.55 -0.96
N ARG A 227 -13.44 5.51 -0.17
CA ARG A 227 -13.04 6.83 -0.65
C ARG A 227 -11.86 6.76 -1.63
N GLU A 228 -10.84 5.97 -1.33
CA GLU A 228 -9.68 5.77 -2.18
C GLU A 228 -10.03 5.14 -3.52
N ILE A 229 -10.81 4.07 -3.49
CA ILE A 229 -11.20 3.32 -4.69
C ILE A 229 -12.14 4.15 -5.56
N SER A 230 -13.12 4.84 -4.96
CA SER A 230 -14.12 5.64 -5.68
C SER A 230 -13.60 6.99 -6.15
N ALA A 231 -12.43 7.46 -5.69
CA ALA A 231 -11.85 8.70 -6.16
C ALA A 231 -11.60 8.61 -7.67
N ARG A 232 -12.10 9.58 -8.42
CA ARG A 232 -11.86 9.67 -9.87
C ARG A 232 -10.49 10.29 -10.12
N ASP A 233 -9.87 9.88 -11.21
CA ASP A 233 -8.64 10.53 -11.68
C ASP A 233 -8.91 12.03 -11.90
N ALA A 234 -8.22 12.88 -11.12
CA ALA A 234 -8.38 14.35 -11.21
C ALA A 234 -7.99 14.88 -12.60
N SER A 235 -7.20 14.15 -13.38
CA SER A 235 -6.82 14.52 -14.75
C SER A 235 -8.00 14.48 -15.74
N ARG A 236 -9.10 13.79 -15.40
CA ARG A 236 -10.35 13.79 -16.23
C ARG A 236 -11.21 15.05 -16.05
N LEU A 237 -10.90 15.89 -15.06
CA LEU A 237 -11.68 17.11 -14.75
C LEU A 237 -11.02 18.39 -15.28
N ALA A 238 -9.83 18.30 -15.91
CA ALA A 238 -9.23 19.43 -16.60
C ALA A 238 -9.97 19.63 -17.94
N PRO A 239 -10.60 20.79 -18.18
CA PRO A 239 -11.15 21.11 -19.49
C PRO A 239 -10.02 21.19 -20.52
N ALA A 240 -10.27 20.64 -21.72
CA ALA A 240 -9.39 20.72 -22.88
C ALA A 240 -9.18 22.15 -23.34
#